data_d77a7ba1fd1ed3063021f136a0baf3e0
#
_entry.id   d77a7ba1fd1ed3063021f136a0baf3e0
#
_cell.length_a   1.000
_cell.length_b   1.000
_cell.length_c   1.000
_cell.angle_alpha   90.00
_cell.angle_beta   90.00
_cell.angle_gamma   90.00
#
_symmetry.space_group_name_H-M   'P 1'
#
loop_
_entity.id
_entity.type
_entity.pdbx_description
1 polymer ?
#
loop_
_entity_poly.entity_id
_entity_poly.type
_entity_poly.pdbx_seq_one_letter_code
_entity_poly.pdbx_strand_id
1 'polypeptide(L)'
;MATGWLKLGTTWYYLDGSGAMLTGWQSIGGKWYYLDGSGAMKTGWYRVGSNWYYSNPSGVMRYSTWIGDYYLLGDGRMATNRWVGGYYVGADGKWVR
;
A
#
# COMPACT_ATOMS: atom_id res chain seq x y z
N MET A 1 5.46 -2.81 -28.10
CA MET A 1 4.63 -2.21 -27.06
C MET A 1 5.05 -2.75 -25.71
N ALA A 2 5.28 -1.87 -24.74
CA ALA A 2 5.71 -2.30 -23.42
C ALA A 2 4.54 -2.93 -22.64
N THR A 3 4.83 -3.95 -21.85
CA THR A 3 3.88 -4.57 -20.92
C THR A 3 4.60 -4.82 -19.60
N GLY A 4 3.83 -5.00 -18.51
CA GLY A 4 4.40 -5.20 -17.21
C GLY A 4 4.90 -3.90 -16.60
N TRP A 5 5.90 -4.00 -15.72
CA TRP A 5 6.43 -2.85 -15.01
C TRP A 5 7.23 -1.94 -15.94
N LEU A 6 6.96 -0.64 -15.86
CA LEU A 6 7.67 0.37 -16.64
C LEU A 6 8.09 1.50 -15.70
N LYS A 7 9.38 1.85 -15.74
CA LYS A 7 9.90 2.96 -14.95
C LYS A 7 10.17 4.15 -15.86
N LEU A 8 9.56 5.29 -15.52
CA LEU A 8 9.79 6.56 -16.22
C LEU A 8 10.29 7.57 -15.19
N GLY A 9 11.53 7.99 -15.34
CA GLY A 9 12.17 8.82 -14.33
C GLY A 9 12.34 8.03 -13.05
N THR A 10 11.70 8.48 -11.95
CA THR A 10 11.71 7.79 -10.65
C THR A 10 10.38 7.12 -10.34
N THR A 11 9.45 7.10 -11.31
CA THR A 11 8.09 6.61 -11.09
C THR A 11 7.87 5.29 -11.82
N TRP A 12 7.28 4.32 -11.11
CA TRP A 12 6.92 3.02 -11.67
C TRP A 12 5.45 3.01 -12.07
N TYR A 13 5.18 2.36 -13.20
CA TYR A 13 3.83 2.14 -13.76
C TYR A 13 3.70 0.67 -14.09
N TYR A 14 2.45 0.18 -14.16
CA TYR A 14 2.22 -1.19 -14.57
C TYR A 14 1.26 -1.24 -15.75
N LEU A 15 1.67 -1.94 -16.80
CA LEU A 15 0.90 -2.07 -18.03
C LEU A 15 0.43 -3.51 -18.19
N ASP A 16 -0.84 -3.69 -18.58
CA ASP A 16 -1.37 -5.03 -18.82
C ASP A 16 -0.87 -5.60 -20.13
N GLY A 17 -1.34 -6.82 -20.49
CA GLY A 17 -0.90 -7.51 -21.68
C GLY A 17 -1.21 -6.81 -22.99
N SER A 18 -2.14 -5.84 -22.98
CA SER A 18 -2.48 -5.02 -24.14
C SER A 18 -1.68 -3.71 -24.18
N GLY A 19 -0.86 -3.46 -23.17
CA GLY A 19 -0.10 -2.22 -23.03
C GLY A 19 -0.88 -1.09 -22.35
N ALA A 20 -2.08 -1.36 -21.85
CA ALA A 20 -2.87 -0.36 -21.15
C ALA A 20 -2.36 -0.16 -19.73
N MET A 21 -2.24 1.11 -19.32
CA MET A 21 -1.78 1.45 -17.97
C MET A 21 -2.89 1.15 -16.97
N LEU A 22 -2.52 0.46 -15.88
CA LEU A 22 -3.46 0.11 -14.83
C LEU A 22 -3.39 1.13 -13.69
N THR A 23 -4.51 1.27 -12.98
CA THR A 23 -4.63 2.14 -11.81
C THR A 23 -5.34 1.38 -10.69
N GLY A 24 -5.27 1.92 -9.47
CA GLY A 24 -5.91 1.30 -8.32
C GLY A 24 -5.13 0.11 -7.78
N TRP A 25 -5.82 -0.72 -7.02
CA TRP A 25 -5.22 -1.91 -6.42
C TRP A 25 -4.99 -2.98 -7.48
N GLN A 26 -3.76 -3.53 -7.52
CA GLN A 26 -3.43 -4.61 -8.44
C GLN A 26 -2.67 -5.69 -7.69
N SER A 27 -3.08 -6.94 -7.88
CA SER A 27 -2.37 -8.10 -7.36
C SER A 27 -1.46 -8.63 -8.45
N ILE A 28 -0.17 -8.54 -8.23
CA ILE A 28 0.84 -8.88 -9.23
C ILE A 28 1.85 -9.82 -8.59
N GLY A 29 1.95 -11.05 -9.10
CA GLY A 29 2.89 -12.02 -8.57
C GLY A 29 2.63 -12.41 -7.13
N GLY A 30 1.37 -12.38 -6.69
CA GLY A 30 0.99 -12.71 -5.32
C GLY A 30 1.17 -11.56 -4.32
N LYS A 31 1.51 -10.36 -4.81
CA LYS A 31 1.73 -9.19 -3.97
C LYS A 31 0.81 -8.06 -4.42
N TRP A 32 0.37 -7.24 -3.45
CA TRP A 32 -0.51 -6.11 -3.74
C TRP A 32 0.29 -4.83 -3.92
N TYR A 33 -0.09 -4.07 -4.95
CA TYR A 33 0.47 -2.76 -5.27
C TYR A 33 -0.66 -1.77 -5.44
N TYR A 34 -0.42 -0.51 -5.14
CA TYR A 34 -1.40 0.53 -5.40
C TYR A 34 -0.84 1.53 -6.41
N LEU A 35 -1.59 1.71 -7.49
CA LEU A 35 -1.28 2.67 -8.53
C LEU A 35 -2.32 3.78 -8.46
N ASP A 36 -1.89 5.02 -8.34
CA ASP A 36 -2.83 6.13 -8.18
C ASP A 36 -3.55 6.46 -9.49
N GLY A 37 -4.38 7.50 -9.48
CA GLY A 37 -5.17 7.87 -10.67
C GLY A 37 -4.33 8.23 -11.89
N SER A 38 -3.06 8.59 -11.69
CA SER A 38 -2.13 8.84 -12.79
C SER A 38 -1.36 7.59 -13.21
N GLY A 39 -1.60 6.45 -12.54
CA GLY A 39 -0.90 5.20 -12.77
C GLY A 39 0.40 5.05 -11.98
N ALA A 40 0.78 6.06 -11.21
CA ALA A 40 2.03 6.02 -10.46
C ALA A 40 1.95 5.08 -9.27
N MET A 41 2.94 4.17 -9.14
CA MET A 41 3.03 3.26 -8.00
C MET A 41 3.31 4.04 -6.71
N LYS A 42 2.52 3.76 -5.68
CA LYS A 42 2.68 4.42 -4.37
C LYS A 42 3.64 3.62 -3.50
N THR A 43 4.44 4.35 -2.72
CA THR A 43 5.34 3.79 -1.72
C THR A 43 5.20 4.60 -0.44
N GLY A 44 5.66 4.04 0.70
CA GLY A 44 5.50 4.69 1.98
C GLY A 44 4.04 4.70 2.42
N TRP A 45 3.68 5.68 3.24
CA TRP A 45 2.30 5.84 3.71
C TRP A 45 1.46 6.54 2.65
N TYR A 46 0.26 6.00 2.39
CA TYR A 46 -0.69 6.64 1.49
C TYR A 46 -2.11 6.32 1.94
N ARG A 47 -3.04 7.19 1.57
CA ARG A 47 -4.44 7.06 1.94
C ARG A 47 -5.28 6.69 0.74
N VAL A 48 -6.13 5.66 0.89
CA VAL A 48 -7.08 5.24 -0.13
C VAL A 48 -8.45 5.23 0.53
N GLY A 49 -9.33 6.09 0.06
CA GLY A 49 -10.62 6.30 0.71
C GLY A 49 -10.39 6.87 2.11
N SER A 50 -10.92 6.20 3.13
CA SER A 50 -10.75 6.62 4.52
C SER A 50 -9.70 5.82 5.27
N ASN A 51 -8.94 4.96 4.57
CA ASN A 51 -7.98 4.06 5.20
C ASN A 51 -6.56 4.38 4.79
N TRP A 52 -5.61 4.23 5.74
CA TRP A 52 -4.20 4.37 5.48
C TRP A 52 -3.55 3.03 5.23
N TYR A 53 -2.61 3.00 4.29
CA TYR A 53 -1.85 1.81 3.89
C TYR A 53 -0.37 2.16 3.84
N TYR A 54 0.46 1.12 3.89
CA TYR A 54 1.90 1.31 3.77
C TYR A 54 2.47 0.30 2.77
N SER A 55 3.23 0.80 1.80
CA SER A 55 3.98 -0.04 0.87
C SER A 55 5.47 0.23 1.05
N ASN A 56 6.27 -0.84 0.96
CA ASN A 56 7.71 -0.72 1.11
C ASN A 56 8.31 0.00 -0.13
N PRO A 57 9.62 0.29 -0.14
CA PRO A 57 10.23 1.00 -1.27
C PRO A 57 10.08 0.28 -2.62
N SER A 58 9.83 -1.04 -2.61
CA SER A 58 9.54 -1.80 -3.83
C SER A 58 8.07 -1.68 -4.26
N GLY A 59 7.24 -0.98 -3.48
CA GLY A 59 5.82 -0.81 -3.77
C GLY A 59 4.93 -1.91 -3.22
N VAL A 60 5.48 -2.93 -2.57
CA VAL A 60 4.70 -4.06 -2.04
C VAL A 60 3.95 -3.62 -0.79
N MET A 61 2.62 -3.77 -0.80
CA MET A 61 1.77 -3.44 0.36
C MET A 61 2.14 -4.31 1.55
N ARG A 62 2.35 -3.69 2.70
CA ARG A 62 2.61 -4.40 3.94
C ARG A 62 1.29 -4.66 4.66
N TYR A 63 1.23 -5.77 5.40
CA TYR A 63 0.05 -6.16 6.17
C TYR A 63 0.48 -7.02 7.35
N SER A 64 -0.39 -7.10 8.35
CA SER A 64 -0.17 -7.91 9.55
C SER A 64 1.19 -7.65 10.20
N THR A 65 1.56 -6.36 10.29
CA THR A 65 2.88 -5.99 10.81
C THR A 65 2.85 -4.57 11.39
N TRP A 66 3.81 -4.29 12.26
CA TRP A 66 4.03 -2.97 12.82
C TRP A 66 4.97 -2.18 11.92
N ILE A 67 4.60 -0.92 11.66
CA ILE A 67 5.47 0.05 11.01
C ILE A 67 5.65 1.18 12.00
N GLY A 68 6.76 1.19 12.73
CA GLY A 68 6.94 2.13 13.83
C GLY A 68 5.87 1.92 14.89
N ASP A 69 5.08 2.96 15.19
CA ASP A 69 4.01 2.92 16.18
C ASP A 69 2.65 2.55 15.60
N TYR A 70 2.59 2.16 14.33
CA TYR A 70 1.34 1.86 13.62
C TYR A 70 1.28 0.40 13.23
N TYR A 71 0.08 -0.18 13.28
CA TYR A 71 -0.11 -1.57 12.90
C TYR A 71 -1.00 -1.69 11.67
N LEU A 72 -0.60 -2.56 10.76
CA LEU A 72 -1.37 -2.85 9.55
C LEU A 72 -2.11 -4.17 9.73
N LEU A 73 -3.42 -4.16 9.48
CA LEU A 73 -4.27 -5.34 9.58
C LEU A 73 -3.99 -6.32 8.45
N GLY A 74 -4.66 -7.48 8.50
CA GLY A 74 -4.47 -8.53 7.49
C GLY A 74 -4.84 -8.11 6.07
N ASP A 75 -5.69 -7.10 5.91
CA ASP A 75 -6.06 -6.56 4.60
C ASP A 75 -5.22 -5.33 4.22
N GLY A 76 -4.23 -4.97 5.03
CA GLY A 76 -3.33 -3.85 4.79
C GLY A 76 -3.77 -2.53 5.38
N ARG A 77 -5.01 -2.42 5.86
CA ARG A 77 -5.50 -1.17 6.46
C ARG A 77 -4.79 -0.90 7.79
N MET A 78 -4.51 0.37 8.06
CA MET A 78 -3.97 0.78 9.35
C MET A 78 -5.03 0.57 10.44
N ALA A 79 -4.65 -0.10 11.53
CA ALA A 79 -5.53 -0.31 12.66
C ALA A 79 -5.77 1.00 13.42
N THR A 80 -7.02 1.23 13.85
CA THR A 80 -7.38 2.38 14.66
C THR A 80 -8.34 1.94 15.76
N ASN A 81 -8.27 2.59 16.91
CA ASN A 81 -9.21 2.38 18.03
C ASN A 81 -9.41 0.91 18.38
N ARG A 82 -8.31 0.15 18.49
CA ARG A 82 -8.40 -1.27 18.80
C ARG A 82 -7.15 -1.80 19.48
N TRP A 83 -7.29 -2.96 20.08
CA TRP A 83 -6.16 -3.70 20.64
C TRP A 83 -5.53 -4.58 19.57
N VAL A 84 -4.22 -4.55 19.53
CA VAL A 84 -3.42 -5.41 18.65
C VAL A 84 -2.48 -6.18 19.58
N GLY A 85 -2.80 -7.43 19.85
CA GLY A 85 -2.11 -8.19 20.87
C GLY A 85 -2.28 -7.47 22.22
N GLY A 86 -1.19 -7.18 22.89
CA GLY A 86 -1.21 -6.45 24.15
C GLY A 86 -1.12 -4.93 24.00
N TYR A 87 -1.26 -4.40 22.79
CA TYR A 87 -1.01 -2.98 22.51
C TYR A 87 -2.24 -2.31 21.94
N TYR A 88 -2.55 -1.11 22.44
CA TYR A 88 -3.72 -0.35 21.96
C TYR A 88 -3.28 0.76 21.01
N VAL A 89 -3.96 0.86 19.86
CA VAL A 89 -3.77 1.96 18.92
C VAL A 89 -4.98 2.88 18.97
N GLY A 90 -4.72 4.19 18.95
CA GLY A 90 -5.75 5.21 19.08
C GLY A 90 -6.45 5.54 17.77
N ALA A 91 -7.21 6.64 17.78
CA ALA A 91 -7.97 7.09 16.61
C ALA A 91 -7.07 7.45 15.42
N ASP A 92 -5.86 7.90 15.69
CA ASP A 92 -4.87 8.22 14.66
C ASP A 92 -4.02 7.02 14.24
N GLY A 93 -4.31 5.84 14.81
CA GLY A 93 -3.57 4.61 14.54
C GLY A 93 -2.30 4.44 15.34
N LYS A 94 -1.89 5.45 16.08
CA LYS A 94 -0.64 5.42 16.80
C LYS A 94 -0.76 4.62 18.10
N TRP A 95 0.26 3.82 18.41
CA TRP A 95 0.32 3.07 19.65
C TRP A 95 0.25 4.02 20.85
N VAL A 96 -0.70 3.75 21.75
CA VAL A 96 -0.89 4.52 22.99
C VAL A 96 -0.06 3.85 24.08
N ARG A 97 0.91 4.58 24.60
CA ARG A 97 1.80 4.08 25.65
C ARG A 97 1.34 4.49 27.03
#